data_c3f1b1bc7839d818a5a9a235275cd394
#
_entry.id   c3f1b1bc7839d818a5a9a235275cd394
#
_cell.length_a   1.000
_cell.length_b   1.000
_cell.length_c   1.000
_cell.angle_alpha   90.00
_cell.angle_beta   90.00
_cell.angle_gamma   90.00
#
_symmetry.space_group_name_H-M   'P 1'
#
loop_
_entity.id
_entity.type
_entity.pdbx_description
1 polymer ?
#
loop_
_entity_poly.entity_id
_entity_poly.type
_entity_poly.pdbx_seq_one_letter_code
_entity_poly.pdbx_strand_id
1 'polypeptide(L)'
;MKLTLHHINLATEKVAEMDAFYREVLGLEVPQTDIPVLEKDKGYSGDVAFVSDGRIQTHLARRDMLAGFRTGQIVNPVARGHIAYRTDDIAGFMAHLDAAGVPYSDWGNRAVAGWHQIFFYDPDGNVIEVHQKEDAAP
;
A
#
# COMPACT_ATOMS: atom_id res chain seq x y z
N MET A 1 2.98 -18.39 -8.31
CA MET A 1 2.73 -17.05 -7.74
C MET A 1 2.60 -17.19 -6.24
N LYS A 2 3.50 -16.60 -5.51
CA LYS A 2 3.46 -16.61 -4.06
C LYS A 2 3.19 -15.20 -3.54
N LEU A 3 2.24 -15.08 -2.62
CA LEU A 3 1.96 -13.83 -1.94
C LEU A 3 2.53 -13.91 -0.52
N THR A 4 3.24 -12.84 -0.12
CA THR A 4 3.78 -12.70 1.22
C THR A 4 3.18 -11.44 1.85
N LEU A 5 2.62 -11.54 3.04
CA LEU A 5 2.09 -10.38 3.74
C LEU A 5 3.24 -9.40 4.03
N HIS A 6 3.10 -8.17 3.60
CA HIS A 6 4.14 -7.14 3.74
C HIS A 6 3.74 -6.07 4.73
N HIS A 7 2.56 -5.50 4.59
CA HIS A 7 2.13 -4.44 5.49
C HIS A 7 0.61 -4.34 5.60
N ILE A 8 0.18 -3.63 6.63
CA ILE A 8 -1.19 -3.17 6.82
C ILE A 8 -1.16 -1.66 6.75
N ASN A 9 -2.04 -1.07 5.95
CA ASN A 9 -2.19 0.38 5.86
C ASN A 9 -3.46 0.79 6.59
N LEU A 10 -3.35 1.78 7.47
CA LEU A 10 -4.46 2.38 8.18
C LEU A 10 -4.56 3.85 7.77
N ALA A 11 -5.69 4.24 7.20
CA ALA A 11 -5.94 5.63 6.83
C ALA A 11 -6.43 6.41 8.06
N THR A 12 -5.86 7.59 8.29
CA THR A 12 -6.16 8.39 9.48
C THR A 12 -6.04 9.87 9.19
N GLU A 13 -6.84 10.69 9.89
CA GLU A 13 -6.68 12.14 9.92
C GLU A 13 -5.59 12.58 10.92
N LYS A 14 -5.06 11.64 11.72
CA LYS A 14 -4.20 11.92 12.88
C LYS A 14 -2.89 11.14 12.80
N VAL A 15 -2.13 11.33 11.73
CA VAL A 15 -0.90 10.54 11.49
C VAL A 15 0.08 10.66 12.66
N ALA A 16 0.35 11.87 13.14
CA ALA A 16 1.32 12.07 14.22
C ALA A 16 0.87 11.42 15.53
N GLU A 17 -0.41 11.55 15.89
CA GLU A 17 -0.95 10.92 17.11
C GLU A 17 -0.95 9.39 17.00
N MET A 18 -1.27 8.86 15.82
CA MET A 18 -1.24 7.44 15.55
C MET A 18 0.19 6.90 15.63
N ASP A 19 1.15 7.59 15.04
CA ASP A 19 2.56 7.22 15.10
C ASP A 19 3.05 7.16 16.55
N ALA A 20 2.75 8.18 17.33
CA ALA A 20 3.11 8.22 18.76
C ALA A 20 2.48 7.05 19.53
N PHE A 21 1.21 6.76 19.30
CA PHE A 21 0.53 5.65 19.98
C PHE A 21 1.17 4.30 19.64
N TYR A 22 1.39 4.04 18.35
CA TYR A 22 1.96 2.75 17.92
C TYR A 22 3.38 2.56 18.44
N ARG A 23 4.17 3.62 18.54
CA ARG A 23 5.54 3.53 19.07
C ARG A 23 5.60 3.54 20.60
N GLU A 24 4.89 4.45 21.24
CA GLU A 24 5.00 4.65 22.69
C GLU A 24 4.17 3.65 23.49
N VAL A 25 2.95 3.35 23.04
CA VAL A 25 2.04 2.45 23.75
C VAL A 25 2.26 1.00 23.32
N LEU A 26 2.36 0.73 22.02
CA LEU A 26 2.55 -0.63 21.51
C LEU A 26 4.01 -1.05 21.43
N GLY A 27 4.95 -0.12 21.55
CA GLY A 27 6.37 -0.43 21.51
C GLY A 27 6.91 -0.81 20.14
N LEU A 28 6.20 -0.45 19.07
CA LEU A 28 6.69 -0.70 17.71
C LEU A 28 7.79 0.28 17.36
N GLU A 29 8.65 -0.10 16.43
CA GLU A 29 9.79 0.70 16.01
C GLU A 29 9.67 1.10 14.54
N VAL A 30 10.47 2.07 14.12
CA VAL A 30 10.60 2.41 12.69
C VAL A 30 11.26 1.22 11.98
N PRO A 31 10.74 0.80 10.81
CA PRO A 31 11.37 -0.30 10.06
C PRO A 31 12.82 0.01 9.75
N GLN A 32 13.69 -1.01 9.85
CA GLN A 32 15.12 -0.85 9.60
C GLN A 32 15.45 -0.97 8.11
N THR A 33 14.61 -1.66 7.36
CA THR A 33 14.83 -1.93 5.93
C THR A 33 13.49 -1.84 5.19
N ASP A 34 13.59 -1.74 3.88
CA ASP A 34 12.43 -1.83 2.98
C ASP A 34 11.37 -0.76 3.26
N ILE A 35 11.81 0.44 3.63
CA ILE A 35 10.92 1.57 3.86
C ILE A 35 10.52 2.15 2.51
N PRO A 36 9.21 2.28 2.21
CA PRO A 36 8.77 2.85 0.94
C PRO A 36 9.25 4.30 0.76
N VAL A 37 9.66 4.64 -0.45
CA VAL A 37 9.96 6.02 -0.85
C VAL A 37 8.76 6.55 -1.62
N LEU A 38 8.07 7.54 -1.04
CA LEU A 38 6.81 8.04 -1.57
C LEU A 38 7.01 9.03 -2.72
N GLU A 39 6.18 8.88 -3.76
CA GLU A 39 6.13 9.76 -4.92
C GLU A 39 4.99 10.78 -4.73
N LYS A 40 5.26 11.87 -4.00
CA LYS A 40 4.21 12.78 -3.53
C LYS A 40 3.53 13.63 -4.61
N ASP A 41 4.10 13.73 -5.79
CA ASP A 41 3.57 14.60 -6.85
C ASP A 41 2.69 13.87 -7.87
N LYS A 42 2.33 12.62 -7.62
CA LYS A 42 1.64 11.76 -8.58
C LYS A 42 0.23 11.35 -8.15
N GLY A 43 -0.46 12.18 -7.39
CA GLY A 43 -1.86 11.96 -7.04
C GLY A 43 -2.14 11.76 -5.56
N TYR A 44 -1.13 11.44 -4.76
CA TYR A 44 -1.23 11.36 -3.30
C TYR A 44 0.00 12.02 -2.68
N SER A 45 -0.23 13.01 -1.81
CA SER A 45 0.83 13.77 -1.16
C SER A 45 0.73 13.78 0.37
N GLY A 46 -0.12 12.90 0.93
CA GLY A 46 -0.32 12.83 2.37
C GLY A 46 0.91 12.32 3.13
N ASP A 47 1.00 12.68 4.40
CA ASP A 47 2.02 12.16 5.28
C ASP A 47 1.76 10.69 5.58
N VAL A 48 2.84 9.91 5.70
CA VAL A 48 2.77 8.51 6.09
C VAL A 48 3.85 8.25 7.13
N ALA A 49 3.46 7.63 8.24
CA ALA A 49 4.40 7.11 9.22
C ALA A 49 4.49 5.59 9.08
N PHE A 50 5.68 5.06 9.27
CA PHE A 50 5.96 3.62 9.15
C PHE A 50 6.42 3.08 10.49
N VAL A 51 5.78 2.02 10.97
CA VAL A 51 6.17 1.29 12.17
C VAL A 51 6.20 -0.20 11.87
N SER A 52 6.89 -0.99 12.70
CA SER A 52 7.07 -2.42 12.46
C SER A 52 7.28 -3.18 13.76
N ASP A 53 6.85 -4.44 13.76
CA ASP A 53 7.19 -5.40 14.81
C ASP A 53 8.47 -6.18 14.50
N GLY A 54 9.19 -5.80 13.43
CA GLY A 54 10.37 -6.49 12.94
C GLY A 54 10.08 -7.46 11.79
N ARG A 55 8.81 -7.72 11.49
CA ARG A 55 8.36 -8.61 10.40
C ARG A 55 7.39 -7.96 9.46
N ILE A 56 6.33 -7.38 9.99
CA ILE A 56 5.26 -6.74 9.22
C ILE A 56 5.30 -5.25 9.50
N GLN A 57 5.19 -4.44 8.46
CA GLN A 57 5.06 -3.00 8.60
C GLN A 57 3.60 -2.62 8.81
N THR A 58 3.38 -1.55 9.55
CA THR A 58 2.09 -0.85 9.59
C THR A 58 2.33 0.55 9.06
N HIS A 59 1.59 0.92 8.04
CA HIS A 59 1.66 2.25 7.43
C HIS A 59 0.49 3.09 7.92
N LEU A 60 0.79 4.23 8.53
CA LEU A 60 -0.20 5.15 9.07
C LEU A 60 -0.29 6.32 8.10
N ALA A 61 -1.26 6.27 7.19
CA ALA A 61 -1.35 7.14 6.04
C ALA A 61 -2.45 8.18 6.23
N ARG A 62 -2.18 9.43 5.86
CA ARG A 62 -3.21 10.45 5.88
C ARG A 62 -4.34 10.09 4.94
N ARG A 63 -5.57 10.11 5.47
CA ARG A 63 -6.76 9.79 4.69
C ARG A 63 -6.94 10.80 3.54
N ASP A 64 -7.24 10.27 2.36
CA ASP A 64 -7.49 11.10 1.20
C ASP A 64 -8.63 10.48 0.39
N MET A 65 -9.83 11.07 0.55
CA MET A 65 -11.03 10.55 -0.11
C MET A 65 -11.05 10.83 -1.62
N LEU A 66 -10.16 11.70 -2.11
CA LEU A 66 -10.17 12.14 -3.51
C LEU A 66 -9.02 11.55 -4.35
N ALA A 67 -8.17 10.69 -3.74
CA ALA A 67 -7.02 10.13 -4.46
C ALA A 67 -7.43 9.33 -5.70
N GLY A 68 -8.54 8.61 -5.65
CA GLY A 68 -9.06 7.88 -6.79
C GLY A 68 -9.46 8.81 -7.94
N PHE A 69 -10.13 9.91 -7.63
CA PHE A 69 -10.52 10.90 -8.65
C PHE A 69 -9.31 11.56 -9.30
N ARG A 70 -8.33 11.97 -8.51
CA ARG A 70 -7.13 12.63 -9.06
C ARG A 70 -6.30 11.72 -9.95
N THR A 71 -6.29 10.43 -9.66
CA THR A 71 -5.49 9.45 -10.41
C THR A 71 -6.29 8.70 -11.48
N GLY A 72 -7.60 8.91 -11.55
CA GLY A 72 -8.48 8.18 -12.46
C GLY A 72 -8.63 6.70 -12.09
N GLN A 73 -8.39 6.34 -10.83
CA GLN A 73 -8.45 4.96 -10.35
C GLN A 73 -9.76 4.67 -9.65
N ILE A 74 -10.34 3.50 -9.92
CA ILE A 74 -11.61 3.11 -9.28
C ILE A 74 -11.43 2.65 -7.82
N VAL A 75 -10.25 2.18 -7.45
CA VAL A 75 -9.94 1.79 -6.09
C VAL A 75 -9.11 2.87 -5.43
N ASN A 76 -9.55 3.36 -4.28
CA ASN A 76 -8.81 4.35 -3.49
C ASN A 76 -8.16 3.66 -2.30
N PRO A 77 -6.83 3.46 -2.32
CA PRO A 77 -6.13 2.71 -1.26
C PRO A 77 -5.95 3.49 0.04
N VAL A 78 -6.24 4.78 0.05
CA VAL A 78 -6.02 5.65 1.22
C VAL A 78 -7.32 6.26 1.77
N ALA A 79 -8.47 5.72 1.37
CA ALA A 79 -9.76 6.10 1.95
C ALA A 79 -9.97 5.46 3.33
N ARG A 80 -9.67 4.18 3.47
CA ARG A 80 -9.85 3.41 4.71
C ARG A 80 -8.61 2.66 5.14
N GLY A 81 -7.72 2.38 4.20
CA GLY A 81 -6.56 1.53 4.37
C GLY A 81 -6.70 0.23 3.57
N HIS A 82 -5.72 -0.63 3.71
CA HIS A 82 -5.66 -1.87 2.94
C HIS A 82 -4.71 -2.87 3.58
N ILE A 83 -4.79 -4.12 3.12
CA ILE A 83 -3.85 -5.18 3.43
C ILE A 83 -2.99 -5.40 2.20
N ALA A 84 -1.67 -5.43 2.36
CA ALA A 84 -0.75 -5.50 1.24
C ALA A 84 0.09 -6.77 1.25
N TYR A 85 0.09 -7.44 0.10
CA TYR A 85 0.92 -8.61 -0.17
C TYR A 85 1.97 -8.28 -1.21
N ARG A 86 3.13 -8.89 -1.07
CA ARG A 86 4.22 -8.80 -2.05
C ARG A 86 4.26 -10.05 -2.89
N THR A 87 4.53 -9.90 -4.19
CA THR A 87 4.76 -11.00 -5.12
C THR A 87 6.06 -10.77 -5.89
N ASP A 88 6.60 -11.83 -6.44
CA ASP A 88 7.72 -11.78 -7.40
C ASP A 88 7.25 -11.86 -8.87
N ASP A 89 5.93 -11.92 -9.10
CA ASP A 89 5.35 -12.04 -10.44
C ASP A 89 4.03 -11.28 -10.54
N ILE A 90 4.12 -9.95 -10.57
CA ILE A 90 2.92 -9.10 -10.64
C ILE A 90 2.17 -9.30 -11.97
N ALA A 91 2.89 -9.50 -13.06
CA ALA A 91 2.26 -9.73 -14.37
C ALA A 91 1.44 -11.02 -14.38
N GLY A 92 1.99 -12.09 -13.83
CA GLY A 92 1.25 -13.35 -13.68
C GLY A 92 0.07 -13.23 -12.75
N PHE A 93 0.20 -12.42 -11.68
CA PHE A 93 -0.90 -12.20 -10.76
C PHE A 93 -2.03 -11.39 -11.42
N MET A 94 -1.71 -10.35 -12.19
CA MET A 94 -2.70 -9.58 -12.94
C MET A 94 -3.45 -10.48 -13.93
N ALA A 95 -2.74 -11.34 -14.66
CA ALA A 95 -3.38 -12.31 -15.57
C ALA A 95 -4.29 -13.29 -14.81
N HIS A 96 -3.90 -13.68 -13.60
CA HIS A 96 -4.74 -14.52 -12.74
C HIS A 96 -6.03 -13.82 -12.33
N LEU A 97 -5.96 -12.54 -11.96
CA LEU A 97 -7.15 -11.74 -11.63
C LEU A 97 -8.07 -11.59 -12.84
N ASP A 98 -7.49 -11.35 -14.03
CA ASP A 98 -8.27 -11.26 -15.27
C ASP A 98 -9.02 -12.56 -15.55
N ALA A 99 -8.35 -13.71 -15.41
CA ALA A 99 -8.96 -15.01 -15.60
C ALA A 99 -10.05 -15.32 -14.56
N ALA A 100 -9.89 -14.81 -13.34
CA ALA A 100 -10.87 -14.99 -12.28
C ALA A 100 -12.04 -13.98 -12.36
N GLY A 101 -11.98 -13.01 -13.28
CA GLY A 101 -13.01 -11.98 -13.43
C GLY A 101 -13.00 -10.95 -12.30
N VAL A 102 -11.87 -10.77 -11.64
CA VAL A 102 -11.72 -9.79 -10.55
C VAL A 102 -11.17 -8.47 -11.12
N PRO A 103 -11.95 -7.39 -11.11
CA PRO A 103 -11.44 -6.10 -11.55
C PRO A 103 -10.43 -5.53 -10.56
N TYR A 104 -9.42 -4.84 -11.09
CA TYR A 104 -8.39 -4.21 -10.27
C TYR A 104 -7.96 -2.87 -10.87
N SER A 105 -7.39 -2.01 -10.02
CA SER A 105 -6.77 -0.77 -10.42
C SER A 105 -5.26 -0.96 -10.50
N ASP A 106 -4.67 -0.70 -11.66
CA ASP A 106 -3.23 -0.71 -11.84
C ASP A 106 -2.68 0.70 -11.56
N TRP A 107 -2.08 0.87 -10.39
CA TRP A 107 -1.46 2.14 -10.00
C TRP A 107 -0.04 2.28 -10.56
N GLY A 108 0.53 1.21 -11.09
CA GLY A 108 1.90 1.25 -11.54
C GLY A 108 2.84 1.66 -10.41
N ASN A 109 3.78 2.56 -10.69
CA ASN A 109 4.77 3.05 -9.73
C ASN A 109 4.48 4.48 -9.24
N ARG A 110 3.22 4.94 -9.35
CA ARG A 110 2.94 6.37 -9.06
C ARG A 110 2.90 6.72 -7.57
N ALA A 111 2.75 5.76 -6.68
CA ALA A 111 2.68 6.04 -5.23
C ALA A 111 4.00 5.77 -4.52
N VAL A 112 4.68 4.69 -4.85
CA VAL A 112 5.94 4.29 -4.23
C VAL A 112 7.00 4.06 -5.31
N ALA A 113 8.15 4.72 -5.17
CA ALA A 113 9.25 4.57 -6.10
C ALA A 113 9.74 3.11 -6.13
N GLY A 114 9.88 2.54 -7.32
CA GLY A 114 10.39 1.19 -7.51
C GLY A 114 9.43 0.07 -7.14
N TRP A 115 8.17 0.39 -6.90
CA TRP A 115 7.13 -0.62 -6.68
C TRP A 115 6.08 -0.54 -7.79
N HIS A 116 5.68 -1.69 -8.31
CA HIS A 116 4.48 -1.80 -9.13
C HIS A 116 3.35 -2.27 -8.23
N GLN A 117 2.30 -1.46 -8.08
CA GLN A 117 1.18 -1.70 -7.16
C GLN A 117 -0.12 -1.86 -7.94
N ILE A 118 -0.90 -2.85 -7.56
CA ILE A 118 -2.30 -2.99 -7.99
C ILE A 118 -3.19 -3.08 -6.75
N PHE A 119 -4.44 -2.64 -6.90
CA PHE A 119 -5.42 -2.64 -5.82
C PHE A 119 -6.74 -3.20 -6.32
N PHE A 120 -7.38 -3.99 -5.49
CA PHE A 120 -8.69 -4.57 -5.80
C PHE A 120 -9.46 -4.80 -4.51
N TYR A 121 -10.74 -5.15 -4.63
CA TYR A 121 -11.60 -5.43 -3.48
C TYR A 121 -11.75 -6.94 -3.28
N ASP A 122 -11.80 -7.35 -2.01
CA ASP A 122 -12.31 -8.67 -1.68
C ASP A 122 -13.85 -8.67 -1.73
N PRO A 123 -14.53 -9.81 -1.52
CA PRO A 123 -16.00 -9.86 -1.61
C PRO A 123 -16.76 -8.93 -0.66
N ASP A 124 -16.14 -8.51 0.45
CA ASP A 124 -16.74 -7.57 1.41
C ASP A 124 -16.31 -6.12 1.22
N GLY A 125 -15.54 -5.83 0.16
CA GLY A 125 -15.11 -4.47 -0.14
C GLY A 125 -13.88 -4.02 0.62
N ASN A 126 -13.13 -4.93 1.25
CA ASN A 126 -11.83 -4.58 1.81
C ASN A 126 -10.82 -4.39 0.67
N VAL A 127 -10.01 -3.35 0.77
CA VAL A 127 -8.99 -3.09 -0.25
C VAL A 127 -7.79 -4.01 -0.02
N ILE A 128 -7.39 -4.69 -1.08
CA ILE A 128 -6.18 -5.52 -1.12
C ILE A 128 -5.19 -4.86 -2.06
N GLU A 129 -3.96 -4.72 -1.59
CA GLU A 129 -2.82 -4.36 -2.44
C GLU A 129 -2.04 -5.61 -2.77
N VAL A 130 -1.61 -5.74 -4.02
CA VAL A 130 -0.50 -6.64 -4.38
C VAL A 130 0.54 -5.80 -5.09
N HIS A 131 1.79 -5.97 -4.69
CA HIS A 131 2.88 -5.21 -5.29
C HIS A 131 4.09 -6.09 -5.54
N GLN A 132 4.92 -5.63 -6.47
CA GLN A 132 6.24 -6.19 -6.74
C GLN A 132 7.25 -5.07 -6.68
N LYS A 133 8.37 -5.31 -6.01
CA LYS A 133 9.52 -4.40 -6.12
C LYS A 133 10.16 -4.59 -7.47
N GLU A 134 10.30 -3.50 -8.19
CA GLU A 134 11.02 -3.50 -9.45
C GLU A 134 12.52 -3.45 -9.13
N ASP A 135 13.28 -4.31 -9.79
CA ASP A 135 14.73 -4.27 -9.66
C ASP A 135 15.25 -2.94 -10.16
N ALA A 136 16.26 -2.40 -9.48
CA ALA A 136 16.93 -1.22 -9.97
C ALA A 136 17.50 -1.52 -11.35
N ALA A 137 17.33 -0.58 -12.30
CA ALA A 137 17.92 -0.71 -13.63
C ALA A 137 19.44 -0.88 -13.49
N PRO A 138 20.04 -1.78 -14.27
CA PRO A 138 21.49 -1.97 -14.21
C PRO A 138 22.25 -0.72 -14.64
#